data_b4ac55b400b3629892d02f12863a6cdb
#
_entry.id   b4ac55b400b3629892d02f12863a6cdb
#
_cell.length_a   1.000
_cell.length_b   1.000
_cell.length_c   1.000
_cell.angle_alpha   90.00
_cell.angle_beta   90.00
_cell.angle_gamma   90.00
#
_symmetry.space_group_name_H-M   'P 1'
#
loop_
_entity.id
_entity.type
_entity.pdbx_description
1 polymer ?
#
loop_
_entity_poly.entity_id
_entity_poly.type
_entity_poly.pdbx_seq_one_letter_code
_entity_poly.pdbx_strand_id
1 'polypeptide(L)'
;DELFHWGSPILATVDIPSRFCALLVKEDFRDYETWGVHLLDLIEQGFEPEISIIDSAKGLIKGFEEVLPKTVIRHDHFHIIMDLKDCGKFLSNKEASAVTVALKLLKRADKARNEEKKQTLMEAWNAALIDLNMREDTCKMFKLLSSWMQYDVLQLAGLPPEARTELYDFIVTEMEALAVKHPHRIDAIVSSLKYQRVALLDVSHALNTQFETLASQYHVPIDTIWAICYAVRYDIDSITGHEASCELESLLGLQYE
;
A
#
# COMPACT_ATOMS: atom_id res chain seq x y z
N ASP A 1 -15.81 -2.35 3.73
CA ASP A 1 -14.80 -1.61 4.50
C ASP A 1 -15.21 -1.50 5.96
N GLU A 2 -14.25 -1.28 6.84
CA GLU A 2 -14.49 -1.15 8.28
C GLU A 2 -13.98 0.20 8.76
N LEU A 3 -14.89 0.97 9.36
CA LEU A 3 -14.57 2.22 10.04
C LEU A 3 -14.68 2.01 11.55
N PHE A 4 -14.11 2.90 12.35
CA PHE A 4 -14.21 2.80 13.80
C PHE A 4 -14.74 4.10 14.41
N HIS A 5 -15.76 3.98 15.24
CA HIS A 5 -16.28 5.09 16.01
C HIS A 5 -16.35 4.70 17.50
N TRP A 6 -15.54 5.38 18.32
CA TRP A 6 -15.46 5.15 19.77
C TRP A 6 -15.14 3.69 20.15
N GLY A 7 -14.32 3.03 19.29
CA GLY A 7 -13.88 1.64 19.49
C GLY A 7 -14.84 0.57 18.97
N SER A 8 -16.03 0.94 18.51
CA SER A 8 -16.96 0.01 17.85
C SER A 8 -16.76 0.04 16.33
N PRO A 9 -16.79 -1.10 15.64
CA PRO A 9 -16.71 -1.14 14.19
C PRO A 9 -17.99 -0.62 13.54
N ILE A 10 -17.84 0.09 12.44
CA ILE A 10 -18.89 0.45 11.50
C ILE A 10 -18.61 -0.30 10.22
N LEU A 11 -19.49 -1.21 9.86
CA LEU A 11 -19.43 -1.97 8.62
C LEU A 11 -20.02 -1.13 7.50
N ALA A 12 -19.29 -1.02 6.38
CA ALA A 12 -19.73 -0.22 5.25
C ALA A 12 -19.52 -0.96 3.93
N THR A 13 -20.53 -0.93 3.06
CA THR A 13 -20.47 -1.43 1.69
C THR A 13 -20.96 -0.35 0.74
N VAL A 14 -20.16 -0.04 -0.29
CA VAL A 14 -20.46 1.02 -1.26
C VAL A 14 -20.33 0.45 -2.67
N ASP A 15 -21.35 0.68 -3.50
CA ASP A 15 -21.26 0.45 -4.93
C ASP A 15 -20.43 1.58 -5.56
N ILE A 16 -19.27 1.23 -6.12
CA ILE A 16 -18.31 2.23 -6.62
C ILE A 16 -18.86 3.03 -7.80
N PRO A 17 -19.49 2.41 -8.82
CA PRO A 17 -20.03 3.14 -9.95
C PRO A 17 -21.11 4.15 -9.57
N SER A 18 -22.11 3.74 -8.80
CA SER A 18 -23.23 4.61 -8.41
C SER A 18 -22.93 5.45 -7.17
N ARG A 19 -21.89 5.16 -6.42
CA ARG A 19 -21.57 5.72 -5.09
C ARG A 19 -22.68 5.48 -4.05
N PHE A 20 -23.53 4.49 -4.28
CA PHE A 20 -24.59 4.11 -3.36
C PHE A 20 -24.00 3.35 -2.17
N CYS A 21 -24.31 3.80 -0.97
CA CYS A 21 -23.95 3.11 0.27
C CYS A 21 -25.00 2.04 0.57
N ALA A 22 -24.70 0.78 0.24
CA ALA A 22 -25.62 -0.34 0.43
C ALA A 22 -25.68 -0.79 1.90
N LEU A 23 -24.60 -0.62 2.66
CA LEU A 23 -24.54 -0.94 4.08
C LEU A 23 -23.80 0.14 4.83
N LEU A 24 -24.36 0.59 5.94
CA LEU A 24 -23.68 1.42 6.93
C LEU A 24 -24.27 1.12 8.32
N VAL A 25 -23.63 0.25 9.06
CA VAL A 25 -24.15 -0.22 10.35
C VAL A 25 -23.06 -0.25 11.41
N LYS A 26 -23.38 0.17 12.61
CA LYS A 26 -22.51 0.07 13.77
C LYS A 26 -22.76 -1.25 14.47
N GLU A 27 -21.69 -2.01 14.72
CA GLU A 27 -21.74 -3.33 15.34
C GLU A 27 -20.82 -3.41 16.56
N ASP A 28 -21.01 -4.45 17.36
CA ASP A 28 -20.13 -4.76 18.47
C ASP A 28 -18.94 -5.64 18.02
N PHE A 29 -19.14 -6.41 16.96
CA PHE A 29 -18.17 -7.34 16.40
C PHE A 29 -17.98 -7.11 14.89
N ARG A 30 -16.87 -7.63 14.36
CA ARG A 30 -16.52 -7.60 12.94
C ARG A 30 -16.03 -8.96 12.44
N ASP A 31 -16.56 -10.00 13.06
CA ASP A 31 -16.29 -11.37 12.66
C ASP A 31 -17.07 -11.76 11.39
N TYR A 32 -16.80 -12.95 10.91
CA TYR A 32 -17.42 -13.44 9.68
C TYR A 32 -18.93 -13.68 9.84
N GLU A 33 -19.40 -13.99 11.04
CA GLU A 33 -20.83 -14.20 11.33
C GLU A 33 -21.59 -12.87 11.23
N THR A 34 -21.06 -11.81 11.82
CA THR A 34 -21.63 -10.45 11.75
C THR A 34 -21.69 -9.98 10.29
N TRP A 35 -20.59 -10.09 9.55
CA TRP A 35 -20.59 -9.77 8.12
C TRP A 35 -21.56 -10.64 7.34
N GLY A 36 -21.61 -11.95 7.63
CA GLY A 36 -22.49 -12.91 6.94
C GLY A 36 -23.96 -12.54 7.06
N VAL A 37 -24.43 -12.14 8.23
CA VAL A 37 -25.82 -11.70 8.44
C VAL A 37 -26.15 -10.50 7.57
N HIS A 38 -25.32 -9.45 7.59
CA HIS A 38 -25.59 -8.26 6.78
C HIS A 38 -25.49 -8.51 5.27
N LEU A 39 -24.60 -9.39 4.84
CA LEU A 39 -24.49 -9.78 3.42
C LEU A 39 -25.75 -10.56 2.97
N LEU A 40 -26.28 -11.44 3.80
CA LEU A 40 -27.55 -12.14 3.52
C LEU A 40 -28.71 -11.16 3.39
N ASP A 41 -28.82 -10.21 4.32
CA ASP A 41 -29.85 -9.16 4.25
C ASP A 41 -29.75 -8.32 2.98
N LEU A 42 -28.52 -8.01 2.54
CA LEU A 42 -28.28 -7.29 1.28
C LEU A 42 -28.68 -8.12 0.05
N ILE A 43 -28.39 -9.42 0.05
CA ILE A 43 -28.80 -10.34 -1.04
C ILE A 43 -30.31 -10.38 -1.15
N GLU A 44 -31.05 -10.45 -0.02
CA GLU A 44 -32.52 -10.40 -0.03
C GLU A 44 -33.05 -9.10 -0.64
N GLN A 45 -32.28 -8.02 -0.57
CA GLN A 45 -32.58 -6.72 -1.19
C GLN A 45 -32.09 -6.61 -2.66
N GLY A 46 -31.51 -7.68 -3.22
CA GLY A 46 -31.07 -7.73 -4.61
C GLY A 46 -29.60 -7.35 -4.82
N PHE A 47 -28.78 -7.37 -3.77
CA PHE A 47 -27.33 -7.13 -3.90
C PHE A 47 -26.63 -8.35 -4.47
N GLU A 48 -26.16 -8.25 -5.71
CA GLU A 48 -25.46 -9.32 -6.44
C GLU A 48 -24.16 -8.78 -7.06
N PRO A 49 -23.10 -8.55 -6.27
CA PRO A 49 -21.86 -8.01 -6.78
C PRO A 49 -21.09 -9.05 -7.61
N GLU A 50 -20.68 -8.69 -8.82
CA GLU A 50 -19.77 -9.49 -9.64
C GLU A 50 -18.34 -9.46 -9.07
N ILE A 51 -17.90 -8.28 -8.63
CA ILE A 51 -16.56 -8.04 -8.05
C ILE A 51 -16.74 -7.27 -6.74
N SER A 52 -16.04 -7.67 -5.71
CA SER A 52 -15.94 -6.94 -4.44
C SER A 52 -14.48 -6.61 -4.14
N ILE A 53 -14.21 -5.35 -3.86
CA ILE A 53 -12.91 -4.89 -3.38
C ILE A 53 -13.01 -4.77 -1.87
N ILE A 54 -12.21 -5.55 -1.15
CA ILE A 54 -12.26 -5.64 0.31
C ILE A 54 -10.88 -5.47 0.92
N ASP A 55 -10.85 -5.05 2.18
CA ASP A 55 -9.62 -5.07 2.96
C ASP A 55 -9.20 -6.52 3.28
N SER A 56 -8.01 -6.69 3.84
CA SER A 56 -7.49 -8.02 4.18
C SER A 56 -7.98 -8.53 5.54
N ALA A 57 -9.10 -8.00 6.08
CA ALA A 57 -9.70 -8.45 7.33
C ALA A 57 -10.26 -9.87 7.19
N LYS A 58 -9.74 -10.79 7.99
CA LYS A 58 -10.10 -12.23 7.89
C LYS A 58 -11.59 -12.51 8.06
N GLY A 59 -12.26 -11.74 8.94
CA GLY A 59 -13.71 -11.86 9.16
C GLY A 59 -14.49 -11.47 7.90
N LEU A 60 -14.12 -10.38 7.26
CA LEU A 60 -14.74 -9.88 6.03
C LEU A 60 -14.54 -10.87 4.87
N ILE A 61 -13.29 -11.30 4.63
CA ILE A 61 -12.99 -12.28 3.57
C ILE A 61 -13.85 -13.54 3.75
N LYS A 62 -13.82 -14.13 4.95
CA LYS A 62 -14.56 -15.36 5.23
C LYS A 62 -16.07 -15.16 5.10
N GLY A 63 -16.62 -14.02 5.54
CA GLY A 63 -18.04 -13.68 5.37
C GLY A 63 -18.44 -13.64 3.89
N PHE A 64 -17.63 -12.99 3.04
CA PHE A 64 -17.88 -12.97 1.59
C PHE A 64 -17.77 -14.36 0.94
N GLU A 65 -16.73 -15.14 1.28
CA GLU A 65 -16.54 -16.50 0.74
C GLU A 65 -17.70 -17.44 1.06
N GLU A 66 -18.27 -17.35 2.27
CA GLU A 66 -19.39 -18.20 2.70
C GLU A 66 -20.72 -17.75 2.11
N VAL A 67 -20.99 -16.46 2.00
CA VAL A 67 -22.30 -15.91 1.62
C VAL A 67 -22.39 -15.61 0.11
N LEU A 68 -21.30 -15.14 -0.50
CA LEU A 68 -21.20 -14.73 -1.89
C LEU A 68 -20.10 -15.51 -2.65
N PRO A 69 -20.16 -16.85 -2.71
CA PRO A 69 -19.08 -17.68 -3.26
C PRO A 69 -18.84 -17.51 -4.77
N LYS A 70 -19.72 -16.80 -5.47
CA LYS A 70 -19.56 -16.50 -6.91
C LYS A 70 -18.92 -15.14 -7.15
N THR A 71 -18.86 -14.28 -6.15
CA THR A 71 -18.28 -12.95 -6.26
C THR A 71 -16.77 -13.04 -6.33
N VAL A 72 -16.18 -12.34 -7.29
CA VAL A 72 -14.73 -12.25 -7.40
C VAL A 72 -14.22 -11.29 -6.34
N ILE A 73 -13.46 -11.80 -5.37
CA ILE A 73 -12.85 -10.97 -4.33
C ILE A 73 -11.52 -10.40 -4.84
N ARG A 74 -11.33 -9.10 -4.70
CA ARG A 74 -10.09 -8.37 -4.93
C ARG A 74 -9.66 -7.69 -3.64
N HIS A 75 -8.37 -7.71 -3.37
CA HIS A 75 -7.83 -7.06 -2.18
C HIS A 75 -7.53 -5.59 -2.44
N ASP A 76 -7.89 -4.76 -1.47
CA ASP A 76 -7.57 -3.33 -1.50
C ASP A 76 -6.07 -3.11 -1.27
N HIS A 77 -5.46 -2.35 -2.17
CA HIS A 77 -4.05 -1.96 -2.07
C HIS A 77 -3.81 -0.80 -1.09
N PHE A 78 -4.87 -0.05 -0.73
CA PHE A 78 -4.75 1.14 0.09
C PHE A 78 -4.12 0.86 1.45
N HIS A 79 -4.55 -0.21 2.12
CA HIS A 79 -4.06 -0.57 3.44
C HIS A 79 -2.57 -0.89 3.45
N ILE A 80 -2.09 -1.67 2.49
CA ILE A 80 -0.65 -1.96 2.41
C ILE A 80 0.19 -0.73 2.06
N ILE A 81 -0.34 0.17 1.23
CA ILE A 81 0.31 1.44 0.91
C ILE A 81 0.38 2.34 2.16
N MET A 82 -0.68 2.38 2.97
CA MET A 82 -0.69 3.12 4.24
C MET A 82 0.31 2.54 5.24
N ASP A 83 0.36 1.21 5.38
CA ASP A 83 1.33 0.54 6.24
C ASP A 83 2.78 0.86 5.85
N LEU A 84 3.08 0.85 4.54
CA LEU A 84 4.39 1.25 4.01
C LEU A 84 4.71 2.72 4.35
N LYS A 85 3.76 3.63 4.18
CA LYS A 85 3.92 5.06 4.52
C LYS A 85 4.15 5.28 6.02
N ASP A 86 3.39 4.59 6.86
CA ASP A 86 3.52 4.71 8.32
C ASP A 86 4.85 4.13 8.83
N CYS A 87 5.32 3.02 8.25
CA CYS A 87 6.64 2.49 8.53
C CYS A 87 7.75 3.48 8.11
N GLY A 88 7.64 4.04 6.90
CA GLY A 88 8.57 5.06 6.39
C GLY A 88 8.62 6.30 7.29
N LYS A 89 7.47 6.77 7.78
CA LYS A 89 7.38 7.87 8.76
C LYS A 89 8.03 7.50 10.09
N PHE A 90 7.81 6.29 10.58
CA PHE A 90 8.48 5.79 11.79
C PHE A 90 10.00 5.80 11.64
N LEU A 91 10.53 5.30 10.53
CA LEU A 91 11.99 5.28 10.27
C LEU A 91 12.55 6.71 10.19
N SER A 92 11.85 7.63 9.52
CA SER A 92 12.25 9.06 9.48
C SER A 92 12.29 9.70 10.86
N ASN A 93 11.35 9.37 11.74
CA ASN A 93 11.35 9.87 13.12
C ASN A 93 12.53 9.30 13.94
N LYS A 94 12.92 8.05 13.68
CA LYS A 94 14.11 7.44 14.30
C LYS A 94 15.41 8.09 13.83
N GLU A 95 15.52 8.38 12.55
CA GLU A 95 16.62 9.14 11.95
C GLU A 95 16.74 10.54 12.57
N ALA A 96 15.65 11.31 12.61
CA ALA A 96 15.62 12.64 13.23
C ALA A 96 16.02 12.62 14.73
N SER A 97 15.61 11.57 15.44
CA SER A 97 16.01 11.35 16.83
C SER A 97 17.51 11.10 16.96
N ALA A 98 18.12 10.32 16.06
CA ALA A 98 19.57 10.07 16.05
C ALA A 98 20.36 11.34 15.75
N VAL A 99 19.91 12.17 14.80
CA VAL A 99 20.48 13.52 14.56
C VAL A 99 20.50 14.35 15.85
N THR A 100 19.38 14.36 16.57
CA THR A 100 19.26 15.10 17.81
C THR A 100 20.24 14.62 18.88
N VAL A 101 20.44 13.29 18.99
CA VAL A 101 21.42 12.69 19.91
C VAL A 101 22.84 13.09 19.55
N ALA A 102 23.24 12.94 18.28
CA ALA A 102 24.56 13.31 17.80
C ALA A 102 24.88 14.80 18.07
N LEU A 103 23.95 15.71 17.75
CA LEU A 103 24.10 17.13 18.00
C LEU A 103 24.22 17.46 19.50
N LYS A 104 23.47 16.78 20.38
CA LYS A 104 23.57 16.97 21.83
C LYS A 104 24.95 16.55 22.37
N LEU A 105 25.48 15.43 21.88
CA LEU A 105 26.79 14.92 22.27
C LEU A 105 27.90 15.89 21.84
N LEU A 106 27.86 16.37 20.59
CA LEU A 106 28.83 17.36 20.08
C LEU A 106 28.81 18.64 20.93
N LYS A 107 27.61 19.21 21.16
CA LYS A 107 27.48 20.41 22.01
C LYS A 107 27.99 20.23 23.45
N ARG A 108 27.90 19.00 23.98
CA ARG A 108 28.46 18.68 25.31
C ARG A 108 29.96 18.54 25.27
N ALA A 109 30.51 17.93 24.21
CA ALA A 109 31.94 17.82 24.01
C ALA A 109 32.61 19.21 23.90
N ASP A 110 32.01 20.13 23.13
CA ASP A 110 32.51 21.52 22.97
C ASP A 110 32.54 22.31 24.28
N LYS A 111 31.60 22.02 25.19
CA LYS A 111 31.51 22.68 26.50
C LYS A 111 32.34 22.01 27.60
N ALA A 112 32.95 20.87 27.35
CA ALA A 112 33.72 20.12 28.34
C ALA A 112 35.05 20.83 28.61
N ARG A 113 35.33 21.12 29.90
CA ARG A 113 36.57 21.76 30.34
C ARG A 113 37.68 20.75 30.66
N ASN A 114 37.31 19.49 30.88
CA ASN A 114 38.22 18.38 31.18
C ASN A 114 38.46 17.59 29.89
N GLU A 115 39.71 17.39 29.50
CA GLU A 115 40.11 16.71 28.27
C GLU A 115 39.68 15.23 28.27
N GLU A 116 39.77 14.53 29.37
CA GLU A 116 39.29 13.12 29.47
C GLU A 116 37.81 13.02 29.20
N LYS A 117 37.02 13.92 29.81
CA LYS A 117 35.56 14.00 29.57
C LYS A 117 35.24 14.39 28.13
N LYS A 118 36.01 15.28 27.53
CA LYS A 118 35.85 15.68 26.13
C LYS A 118 36.11 14.51 25.19
N GLN A 119 37.21 13.77 25.46
CA GLN A 119 37.55 12.57 24.71
C GLN A 119 36.40 11.53 24.75
N THR A 120 35.90 11.21 25.95
CA THR A 120 34.78 10.28 26.12
C THR A 120 33.50 10.72 25.34
N LEU A 121 33.20 12.03 25.35
CA LEU A 121 32.06 12.59 24.63
C LEU A 121 32.27 12.55 23.10
N MET A 122 33.50 12.73 22.63
CA MET A 122 33.82 12.62 21.20
C MET A 122 33.73 11.15 20.72
N GLU A 123 34.15 10.19 21.51
CA GLU A 123 33.96 8.75 21.22
C GLU A 123 32.48 8.39 21.16
N ALA A 124 31.68 8.86 22.12
CA ALA A 124 30.22 8.68 22.09
C ALA A 124 29.56 9.38 20.89
N TRP A 125 30.03 10.55 20.50
CA TRP A 125 29.56 11.23 19.29
C TRP A 125 29.88 10.46 18.01
N ASN A 126 31.10 9.95 17.87
CA ASN A 126 31.47 9.09 16.73
C ASN A 126 30.62 7.84 16.64
N ALA A 127 30.32 7.18 17.76
CA ALA A 127 29.39 6.05 17.79
C ALA A 127 27.96 6.46 17.37
N ALA A 128 27.49 7.64 17.82
CA ALA A 128 26.19 8.18 17.42
C ALA A 128 26.12 8.55 15.92
N LEU A 129 27.22 8.98 15.31
CA LEU A 129 27.30 9.22 13.87
C LEU A 129 27.19 7.91 13.07
N ILE A 130 27.83 6.85 13.54
CA ILE A 130 27.70 5.52 12.89
C ILE A 130 26.25 5.04 12.95
N ASP A 131 25.59 5.14 14.11
CA ASP A 131 24.16 4.79 14.25
C ASP A 131 23.26 5.67 13.35
N LEU A 132 23.54 6.98 13.28
CA LEU A 132 22.83 7.90 12.39
C LEU A 132 22.94 7.49 10.93
N ASN A 133 24.15 7.25 10.42
CA ASN A 133 24.36 6.84 9.03
C ASN A 133 23.63 5.53 8.72
N MET A 134 23.67 4.55 9.62
CA MET A 134 22.95 3.28 9.44
C MET A 134 21.42 3.50 9.36
N ARG A 135 20.85 4.41 10.19
CA ARG A 135 19.41 4.72 10.16
C ARG A 135 19.02 5.49 8.91
N GLU A 136 19.85 6.44 8.48
CA GLU A 136 19.66 7.20 7.25
C GLU A 136 19.63 6.27 6.03
N ASP A 137 20.61 5.38 5.91
CA ASP A 137 20.66 4.39 4.82
C ASP A 137 19.45 3.46 4.82
N THR A 138 19.05 2.98 6.01
CA THR A 138 17.85 2.14 6.13
C THR A 138 16.59 2.89 5.74
N CYS A 139 16.44 4.14 6.19
CA CYS A 139 15.29 4.98 5.86
C CYS A 139 15.19 5.26 4.35
N LYS A 140 16.31 5.62 3.73
CA LYS A 140 16.40 5.88 2.29
C LYS A 140 16.05 4.63 1.47
N MET A 141 16.65 3.49 1.81
CA MET A 141 16.40 2.24 1.09
C MET A 141 14.95 1.79 1.26
N PHE A 142 14.40 1.84 2.48
CA PHE A 142 13.00 1.48 2.72
C PHE A 142 12.04 2.38 1.92
N LYS A 143 12.27 3.69 1.87
CA LYS A 143 11.45 4.63 1.07
C LYS A 143 11.52 4.32 -0.43
N LEU A 144 12.72 4.00 -0.94
CA LEU A 144 12.90 3.63 -2.34
C LEU A 144 12.12 2.35 -2.68
N LEU A 145 12.27 1.29 -1.87
CA LEU A 145 11.54 0.03 -2.05
C LEU A 145 10.03 0.22 -1.93
N SER A 146 9.58 1.05 -0.98
CA SER A 146 8.15 1.41 -0.83
C SER A 146 7.62 2.18 -2.03
N SER A 147 8.43 3.06 -2.63
CA SER A 147 8.08 3.77 -3.86
C SER A 147 7.91 2.82 -5.04
N TRP A 148 8.85 1.90 -5.25
CA TRP A 148 8.73 0.87 -6.29
C TRP A 148 7.51 -0.04 -6.06
N MET A 149 7.28 -0.46 -4.81
CA MET A 149 6.07 -1.22 -4.49
C MET A 149 4.81 -0.46 -4.87
N GLN A 150 4.69 0.81 -4.50
CA GLN A 150 3.52 1.62 -4.76
C GLN A 150 3.33 1.95 -6.24
N TYR A 151 4.39 2.39 -6.94
CA TYR A 151 4.28 3.01 -8.26
C TYR A 151 4.59 2.07 -9.43
N ASP A 152 5.33 1.00 -9.21
CA ASP A 152 5.70 0.07 -10.27
C ASP A 152 5.00 -1.29 -10.14
N VAL A 153 4.69 -1.72 -8.90
CA VAL A 153 4.05 -3.02 -8.65
C VAL A 153 2.54 -2.89 -8.49
N LEU A 154 2.06 -2.05 -7.56
CA LEU A 154 0.66 -2.00 -7.16
C LEU A 154 -0.20 -1.07 -8.02
N GLN A 155 0.39 -0.22 -8.84
CA GLN A 155 -0.39 0.62 -9.77
C GLN A 155 -0.99 -0.19 -10.91
N LEU A 156 -2.19 0.23 -11.36
CA LEU A 156 -2.89 -0.40 -12.49
C LEU A 156 -2.08 -0.30 -13.77
N ALA A 157 -1.63 0.91 -14.12
CA ALA A 157 -0.75 1.14 -15.26
C ALA A 157 0.70 1.02 -14.81
N GLY A 158 1.37 -0.05 -15.14
CA GLY A 158 2.76 -0.30 -14.74
C GLY A 158 3.38 -1.41 -15.56
N LEU A 159 4.27 -2.15 -14.96
CA LEU A 159 4.95 -3.26 -15.58
C LEU A 159 3.99 -4.42 -15.93
N PRO A 160 4.29 -5.24 -16.95
CA PRO A 160 3.58 -6.49 -17.21
C PRO A 160 3.63 -7.43 -15.98
N PRO A 161 2.68 -8.39 -15.84
CA PRO A 161 2.55 -9.22 -14.64
C PRO A 161 3.83 -9.95 -14.23
N GLU A 162 4.58 -10.49 -15.18
CA GLU A 162 5.84 -11.21 -14.92
C GLU A 162 6.87 -10.30 -14.27
N ALA A 163 7.10 -9.12 -14.88
CA ALA A 163 8.06 -8.14 -14.37
C ALA A 163 7.61 -7.56 -13.01
N ARG A 164 6.29 -7.40 -12.78
CA ARG A 164 5.76 -7.01 -11.46
C ARG A 164 6.03 -8.07 -10.41
N THR A 165 5.86 -9.33 -10.77
CA THR A 165 6.10 -10.46 -9.87
C THR A 165 7.57 -10.52 -9.46
N GLU A 166 8.48 -10.40 -10.42
CA GLU A 166 9.93 -10.37 -10.16
C GLU A 166 10.32 -9.17 -9.29
N LEU A 167 9.80 -7.99 -9.60
CA LEU A 167 10.07 -6.77 -8.83
C LEU A 167 9.48 -6.87 -7.41
N TYR A 168 8.28 -7.43 -7.27
CA TYR A 168 7.66 -7.68 -5.96
C TYR A 168 8.55 -8.56 -5.08
N ASP A 169 8.98 -9.71 -5.61
CA ASP A 169 9.81 -10.67 -4.88
C ASP A 169 11.17 -10.05 -4.51
N PHE A 170 11.76 -9.28 -5.42
CA PHE A 170 12.97 -8.51 -5.14
C PHE A 170 12.77 -7.52 -3.99
N ILE A 171 11.71 -6.69 -4.05
CA ILE A 171 11.41 -5.69 -3.01
C ILE A 171 11.23 -6.36 -1.65
N VAL A 172 10.48 -7.46 -1.59
CA VAL A 172 10.25 -8.19 -0.34
C VAL A 172 11.56 -8.74 0.22
N THR A 173 12.42 -9.30 -0.63
CA THR A 173 13.74 -9.82 -0.23
C THR A 173 14.64 -8.71 0.34
N GLU A 174 14.70 -7.55 -0.32
CA GLU A 174 15.49 -6.41 0.15
C GLU A 174 14.92 -5.83 1.46
N MET A 175 13.58 -5.79 1.61
CA MET A 175 12.95 -5.39 2.87
C MET A 175 13.26 -6.37 4.01
N GLU A 176 13.36 -7.67 3.75
CA GLU A 176 13.81 -8.65 4.75
C GLU A 176 15.24 -8.37 5.20
N ALA A 177 16.13 -8.06 4.28
CA ALA A 177 17.52 -7.69 4.61
C ALA A 177 17.58 -6.42 5.48
N LEU A 178 16.67 -5.46 5.26
CA LEU A 178 16.55 -4.27 6.11
C LEU A 178 15.96 -4.60 7.49
N ALA A 179 15.03 -5.55 7.58
CA ALA A 179 14.39 -5.97 8.82
C ALA A 179 15.39 -6.54 9.84
N VAL A 180 16.46 -7.16 9.38
CA VAL A 180 17.57 -7.61 10.25
C VAL A 180 18.16 -6.45 11.05
N LYS A 181 18.21 -5.23 10.48
CA LYS A 181 18.74 -4.04 11.13
C LYS A 181 17.72 -3.34 12.03
N HIS A 182 16.46 -3.42 11.67
CA HIS A 182 15.34 -2.77 12.37
C HIS A 182 14.14 -3.73 12.52
N PRO A 183 14.27 -4.78 13.35
CA PRO A 183 13.19 -5.73 13.61
C PRO A 183 11.94 -5.00 14.18
N HIS A 184 10.79 -5.64 14.12
CA HIS A 184 9.45 -5.26 14.61
C HIS A 184 8.57 -4.48 13.65
N ARG A 185 9.05 -3.42 12.96
CA ARG A 185 8.21 -2.65 12.04
C ARG A 185 8.33 -3.14 10.60
N ILE A 186 9.54 -3.32 10.12
CA ILE A 186 9.78 -3.83 8.76
C ILE A 186 9.38 -5.31 8.66
N ASP A 187 9.64 -6.13 9.70
CA ASP A 187 9.21 -7.53 9.77
C ASP A 187 7.70 -7.70 9.62
N ALA A 188 6.91 -6.82 10.26
CA ALA A 188 5.45 -6.86 10.15
C ALA A 188 5.00 -6.57 8.70
N ILE A 189 5.61 -5.58 8.05
CA ILE A 189 5.34 -5.26 6.64
C ILE A 189 5.71 -6.43 5.73
N VAL A 190 6.91 -7.00 5.90
CA VAL A 190 7.38 -8.14 5.11
C VAL A 190 6.45 -9.35 5.27
N SER A 191 6.02 -9.63 6.51
CA SER A 191 5.08 -10.71 6.80
C SER A 191 3.73 -10.48 6.13
N SER A 192 3.22 -9.25 6.15
CA SER A 192 1.98 -8.85 5.49
C SER A 192 2.09 -8.98 3.96
N LEU A 193 3.17 -8.47 3.37
CA LEU A 193 3.44 -8.60 1.94
C LEU A 193 3.50 -10.06 1.53
N LYS A 194 4.26 -10.91 2.23
CA LYS A 194 4.35 -12.35 1.93
C LYS A 194 2.99 -13.04 1.99
N TYR A 195 2.20 -12.73 3.00
CA TYR A 195 0.86 -13.30 3.15
C TYR A 195 -0.08 -12.89 2.02
N GLN A 196 -0.03 -11.63 1.60
CA GLN A 196 -0.93 -11.06 0.61
C GLN A 196 -0.40 -11.14 -0.84
N ARG A 197 0.76 -11.76 -1.07
CA ARG A 197 1.46 -11.77 -2.36
C ARG A 197 0.55 -12.09 -3.55
N VAL A 198 -0.20 -13.18 -3.47
CA VAL A 198 -1.10 -13.62 -4.55
C VAL A 198 -2.21 -12.59 -4.77
N ALA A 199 -2.85 -12.15 -3.69
CA ALA A 199 -3.96 -11.21 -3.74
C ALA A 199 -3.56 -9.84 -4.31
N LEU A 200 -2.38 -9.33 -3.92
CA LEU A 200 -1.86 -8.03 -4.39
C LEU A 200 -1.46 -8.06 -5.87
N LEU A 201 -1.00 -9.20 -6.39
CA LEU A 201 -0.60 -9.36 -7.79
C LEU A 201 -1.77 -9.76 -8.72
N ASP A 202 -2.85 -10.28 -8.17
CA ASP A 202 -3.99 -10.80 -8.95
C ASP A 202 -4.62 -9.75 -9.88
N VAL A 203 -4.71 -8.50 -9.45
CA VAL A 203 -5.24 -7.40 -10.28
C VAL A 203 -4.44 -7.23 -11.56
N SER A 204 -3.11 -7.33 -11.52
CA SER A 204 -2.27 -7.21 -12.71
C SER A 204 -2.48 -8.36 -13.69
N HIS A 205 -2.71 -9.58 -13.20
CA HIS A 205 -3.04 -10.73 -14.04
C HIS A 205 -4.42 -10.59 -14.69
N ALA A 206 -5.42 -10.11 -13.93
CA ALA A 206 -6.74 -9.85 -14.46
C ALA A 206 -6.73 -8.77 -15.56
N LEU A 207 -5.97 -7.69 -15.37
CA LEU A 207 -5.75 -6.66 -16.39
C LEU A 207 -5.05 -7.22 -17.62
N ASN A 208 -4.02 -8.05 -17.45
CA ASN A 208 -3.32 -8.65 -18.58
C ASN A 208 -4.26 -9.45 -19.48
N THR A 209 -5.17 -10.23 -18.90
CA THR A 209 -6.19 -10.98 -19.66
C THR A 209 -7.10 -10.04 -20.48
N GLN A 210 -7.49 -8.90 -19.91
CA GLN A 210 -8.26 -7.88 -20.63
C GLN A 210 -7.43 -7.25 -21.76
N PHE A 211 -6.17 -6.96 -21.51
CA PHE A 211 -5.25 -6.37 -22.50
C PHE A 211 -4.92 -7.35 -23.63
N GLU A 212 -4.81 -8.65 -23.37
CA GLU A 212 -4.71 -9.68 -24.40
C GLU A 212 -5.94 -9.66 -25.33
N THR A 213 -7.12 -9.51 -24.75
CA THR A 213 -8.36 -9.40 -25.52
C THR A 213 -8.34 -8.16 -26.41
N LEU A 214 -7.97 -6.99 -25.86
CA LEU A 214 -7.85 -5.75 -26.62
C LEU A 214 -6.76 -5.83 -27.70
N ALA A 215 -5.60 -6.36 -27.37
CA ALA A 215 -4.50 -6.55 -28.30
C ALA A 215 -4.93 -7.42 -29.52
N SER A 216 -5.67 -8.50 -29.24
CA SER A 216 -6.24 -9.36 -30.29
C SER A 216 -7.29 -8.62 -31.12
N GLN A 217 -8.19 -7.87 -30.49
CA GLN A 217 -9.25 -7.12 -31.16
C GLN A 217 -8.70 -6.05 -32.10
N TYR A 218 -7.67 -5.34 -31.69
CA TYR A 218 -7.08 -4.24 -32.47
C TYR A 218 -5.84 -4.66 -33.27
N HIS A 219 -5.46 -5.92 -33.25
CA HIS A 219 -4.28 -6.47 -33.94
C HIS A 219 -2.98 -5.74 -33.62
N VAL A 220 -2.77 -5.39 -32.34
CA VAL A 220 -1.56 -4.75 -31.83
C VAL A 220 -0.85 -5.65 -30.82
N PRO A 221 0.47 -5.54 -30.64
CA PRO A 221 1.18 -6.25 -29.57
C PRO A 221 0.66 -5.83 -28.18
N ILE A 222 0.57 -6.78 -27.25
CA ILE A 222 0.14 -6.49 -25.88
C ILE A 222 1.01 -5.45 -25.19
N ASP A 223 2.33 -5.46 -25.46
CA ASP A 223 3.26 -4.47 -24.93
C ASP A 223 2.90 -3.04 -25.36
N THR A 224 2.26 -2.87 -26.51
CA THR A 224 1.73 -1.57 -26.95
C THR A 224 0.60 -1.12 -26.05
N ILE A 225 -0.31 -2.02 -25.65
CA ILE A 225 -1.40 -1.70 -24.72
C ILE A 225 -0.83 -1.28 -23.36
N TRP A 226 0.12 -2.05 -22.82
CA TRP A 226 0.80 -1.70 -21.57
C TRP A 226 1.49 -0.35 -21.64
N ALA A 227 2.22 -0.07 -22.74
CA ALA A 227 2.92 1.21 -22.94
C ALA A 227 1.93 2.39 -23.00
N ILE A 228 0.79 2.23 -23.70
CA ILE A 228 -0.26 3.25 -23.77
C ILE A 228 -0.84 3.52 -22.38
N CYS A 229 -1.18 2.46 -21.62
CA CYS A 229 -1.69 2.62 -20.26
C CYS A 229 -0.71 3.32 -19.33
N TYR A 230 0.59 3.00 -19.46
CA TYR A 230 1.64 3.65 -18.69
C TYR A 230 1.75 5.14 -19.03
N ALA A 231 1.74 5.48 -20.33
CA ALA A 231 1.82 6.87 -20.79
C ALA A 231 0.61 7.69 -20.32
N VAL A 232 -0.60 7.16 -20.49
CA VAL A 232 -1.83 7.81 -20.01
C VAL A 232 -1.79 8.03 -18.49
N ARG A 233 -1.31 7.05 -17.73
CA ARG A 233 -1.18 7.19 -16.28
C ARG A 233 -0.16 8.25 -15.89
N TYR A 234 0.99 8.30 -16.58
CA TYR A 234 2.01 9.32 -16.33
C TYR A 234 1.47 10.73 -16.57
N ASP A 235 0.72 10.93 -17.65
CA ASP A 235 0.08 12.21 -17.95
C ASP A 235 -0.94 12.60 -16.86
N ILE A 236 -1.77 11.65 -16.40
CA ILE A 236 -2.72 11.88 -15.31
C ILE A 236 -2.01 12.27 -14.02
N ASP A 237 -0.94 11.58 -13.64
CA ASP A 237 -0.19 11.88 -12.42
C ASP A 237 0.54 13.23 -12.48
N SER A 238 0.82 13.75 -13.68
CA SER A 238 1.43 15.07 -13.90
C SER A 238 0.44 16.23 -13.78
N ILE A 239 -0.86 15.95 -13.87
CA ILE A 239 -1.95 16.92 -13.79
C ILE A 239 -2.51 16.95 -12.37
N THR A 240 -2.65 18.12 -11.77
CA THR A 240 -3.16 18.26 -10.40
C THR A 240 -4.66 18.54 -10.37
N GLY A 241 -5.42 17.74 -9.60
CA GLY A 241 -6.78 18.04 -9.20
C GLY A 241 -7.85 17.85 -10.27
N HIS A 242 -8.79 18.79 -10.37
CA HIS A 242 -10.00 18.68 -11.17
C HIS A 242 -9.76 18.60 -12.70
N GLU A 243 -8.66 19.16 -13.15
CA GLU A 243 -8.28 19.14 -14.58
C GLU A 243 -7.98 17.71 -15.06
N ALA A 244 -7.34 16.89 -14.22
CA ALA A 244 -7.04 15.49 -14.54
C ALA A 244 -8.28 14.64 -14.82
N SER A 245 -9.36 14.84 -14.06
CA SER A 245 -10.64 14.16 -14.30
C SER A 245 -11.25 14.54 -15.64
N CYS A 246 -11.26 15.84 -15.97
CA CYS A 246 -11.84 16.34 -17.22
C CYS A 246 -11.05 15.87 -18.47
N GLU A 247 -9.72 15.84 -18.40
CA GLU A 247 -8.90 15.31 -19.50
C GLU A 247 -9.06 13.80 -19.66
N LEU A 248 -9.13 13.04 -18.57
CA LEU A 248 -9.36 11.60 -18.62
C LEU A 248 -10.73 11.29 -19.27
N GLU A 249 -11.77 11.98 -18.87
CA GLU A 249 -13.11 11.86 -19.45
C GLU A 249 -13.10 12.16 -20.95
N SER A 250 -12.39 13.21 -21.36
CA SER A 250 -12.21 13.58 -22.76
C SER A 250 -11.42 12.54 -23.55
N LEU A 251 -10.30 12.02 -23.00
CA LEU A 251 -9.46 11.02 -23.67
C LEU A 251 -10.14 9.65 -23.78
N LEU A 252 -10.94 9.27 -22.81
CA LEU A 252 -11.66 7.99 -22.80
C LEU A 252 -13.02 8.08 -23.51
N GLY A 253 -13.44 9.26 -23.99
CA GLY A 253 -14.74 9.48 -24.64
C GLY A 253 -15.93 9.23 -23.71
N LEU A 254 -15.70 9.26 -22.40
CA LEU A 254 -16.74 9.10 -21.38
C LEU A 254 -17.44 10.46 -21.19
N GLN A 255 -18.40 10.75 -22.07
CA GLN A 255 -19.38 11.79 -21.77
C GLN A 255 -20.49 11.13 -20.94
N TYR A 256 -20.55 11.48 -19.67
CA TYR A 256 -21.73 11.22 -18.86
C TYR A 256 -22.82 12.23 -19.30
N GLU A 257 -23.87 11.71 -19.97
CA GLU A 257 -25.12 12.43 -20.08
C GLU A 257 -25.90 12.42 -18.75
#